data_6b9fd2cb1fbd87ee1f755973ff07472b
#
_entry.id   6b9fd2cb1fbd87ee1f755973ff07472b
#
_cell.length_a   1.000
_cell.length_b   1.000
_cell.length_c   1.000
_cell.angle_alpha   90.00
_cell.angle_beta   90.00
_cell.angle_gamma   90.00
#
_symmetry.space_group_name_H-M   'P 1'
#
loop_
_entity.id
_entity.type
_entity.pdbx_description
1 polymer ?
#
loop_
_entity_poly.entity_id
_entity_poly.type
_entity_poly.pdbx_seq_one_letter_code
_entity_poly.pdbx_strand_id
1 'polypeptide(L)'
;VNSVVKDMNNVITFGFSENCTYYVTDIEFNSGLPRFTVNHEGRALASIQLAVPGEHNILNSLASFACCHMLGVDVEDIVSTLENFSGTQRRFDIKGQTADGRKIIDDYAHHPTEIKATLAAAVKIPHNSLWCLFQPHTYTRTLALFDQFAASFENADKVVLAEIYAAREQNVYN
;
A
#
# COMPACT_ATOMS: atom_id res chain seq x y z
N VAL A 1 6.10 -4.39 17.53
CA VAL A 1 7.12 -3.32 17.38
C VAL A 1 7.70 -2.98 18.73
N ASN A 2 6.88 -2.61 19.75
CA ASN A 2 7.38 -2.15 21.06
C ASN A 2 8.31 -3.14 21.77
N SER A 3 8.15 -4.46 21.57
CA SER A 3 9.03 -5.49 22.14
C SER A 3 10.41 -5.54 21.47
N VAL A 4 10.51 -5.12 20.22
CA VAL A 4 11.77 -5.13 19.44
C VAL A 4 12.62 -3.89 19.74
N VAL A 5 11.97 -2.76 19.98
CA VAL A 5 12.66 -1.46 20.18
C VAL A 5 12.84 -1.06 21.64
N LYS A 6 12.50 -1.96 22.58
CA LYS A 6 12.46 -1.67 24.02
C LYS A 6 13.79 -1.16 24.59
N ASP A 7 14.90 -1.59 24.01
CA ASP A 7 16.25 -1.26 24.46
C ASP A 7 16.98 -0.31 23.48
N MET A 8 16.24 0.27 22.50
CA MET A 8 16.79 1.20 21.52
C MET A 8 16.59 2.65 21.97
N ASN A 9 17.66 3.43 21.92
CA ASN A 9 17.60 4.87 22.08
C ASN A 9 17.32 5.53 20.72
N ASN A 10 16.58 6.64 20.70
CA ASN A 10 16.26 7.41 19.49
C ASN A 10 15.33 6.66 18.50
N VAL A 11 14.32 6.01 19.01
CA VAL A 11 13.27 5.40 18.16
C VAL A 11 12.23 6.44 17.81
N ILE A 12 11.95 6.56 16.53
CA ILE A 12 10.86 7.37 15.98
C ILE A 12 9.77 6.44 15.49
N THR A 13 8.56 6.68 15.94
CA THR A 13 7.39 5.90 15.56
C THR A 13 6.50 6.70 14.62
N PHE A 14 5.86 6.02 13.67
CA PHE A 14 4.88 6.62 12.79
C PHE A 14 3.66 5.70 12.61
N GLY A 15 2.50 6.27 12.37
CA GLY A 15 1.27 5.50 12.22
C GLY A 15 0.01 6.35 12.29
N PHE A 16 -1.12 5.67 12.45
CA PHE A 16 -2.43 6.31 12.61
C PHE A 16 -2.73 6.75 14.05
N SER A 17 -1.96 6.26 15.02
CA SER A 17 -2.17 6.56 16.44
C SER A 17 -1.44 7.83 16.84
N GLU A 18 -2.13 8.70 17.58
CA GLU A 18 -1.55 9.91 18.18
C GLU A 18 -0.42 9.63 19.19
N ASN A 19 -0.27 8.36 19.62
CA ASN A 19 0.86 7.93 20.42
C ASN A 19 2.17 7.74 19.63
N CYS A 20 2.12 7.89 18.29
CA CYS A 20 3.31 7.88 17.46
C CYS A 20 3.96 9.26 17.42
N THR A 21 5.27 9.31 17.21
CA THR A 21 6.03 10.55 17.01
C THR A 21 5.50 11.34 15.82
N TYR A 22 5.24 10.62 14.70
CA TYR A 22 4.55 11.14 13.54
C TYR A 22 3.24 10.38 13.36
N TYR A 23 2.13 11.08 13.16
CA TYR A 23 0.83 10.46 12.95
C TYR A 23 -0.03 11.28 11.99
N VAL A 24 -1.07 10.68 11.49
CA VAL A 24 -1.99 11.31 10.53
C VAL A 24 -3.39 11.47 11.12
N THR A 25 -4.03 12.59 10.77
CA THR A 25 -5.44 12.91 11.07
C THR A 25 -6.17 13.34 9.81
N ASP A 26 -7.47 13.59 9.90
CA ASP A 26 -8.31 14.16 8.85
C ASP A 26 -8.21 13.41 7.52
N ILE A 27 -8.25 12.07 7.59
CA ILE A 27 -8.10 11.20 6.42
C ILE A 27 -9.39 11.21 5.61
N GLU A 28 -9.29 11.67 4.37
CA GLU A 28 -10.37 11.69 3.39
C GLU A 28 -9.94 10.97 2.11
N PHE A 29 -10.89 10.39 1.37
CA PHE A 29 -10.64 9.75 0.08
C PHE A 29 -11.50 10.38 -1.01
N ASN A 30 -10.86 11.00 -1.99
CA ASN A 30 -11.50 11.56 -3.18
C ASN A 30 -11.20 10.65 -4.38
N SER A 31 -12.19 9.92 -4.86
CA SER A 31 -12.04 8.93 -5.95
C SER A 31 -10.91 7.93 -5.70
N GLY A 32 -10.72 7.52 -4.44
CA GLY A 32 -9.69 6.57 -4.03
C GLY A 32 -8.32 7.19 -3.69
N LEU A 33 -8.12 8.48 -3.96
CA LEU A 33 -6.89 9.20 -3.61
C LEU A 33 -7.00 9.79 -2.19
N PRO A 34 -6.04 9.49 -1.30
CA PRO A 34 -6.09 9.95 0.08
C PRO A 34 -5.58 11.38 0.23
N ARG A 35 -6.28 12.13 1.08
CA ARG A 35 -5.85 13.39 1.67
C ARG A 35 -5.80 13.25 3.17
N PHE A 36 -4.78 13.79 3.82
CA PHE A 36 -4.59 13.68 5.25
C PHE A 36 -3.71 14.79 5.81
N THR A 37 -3.78 15.02 7.12
CA THR A 37 -2.91 15.94 7.85
C THR A 37 -1.80 15.15 8.55
N VAL A 38 -0.55 15.57 8.35
CA VAL A 38 0.62 15.04 9.07
C VAL A 38 0.80 15.83 10.36
N ASN A 39 0.94 15.10 11.47
CA ASN A 39 1.21 15.67 12.79
C ASN A 39 2.55 15.15 13.33
N HIS A 40 3.24 16.00 14.10
CA HIS A 40 4.46 15.68 14.83
C HIS A 40 4.37 16.27 16.24
N GLU A 41 4.54 15.45 17.27
CA GLU A 41 4.51 15.88 18.67
C GLU A 41 3.27 16.73 19.02
N GLY A 42 2.11 16.33 18.55
CA GLY A 42 0.84 17.01 18.83
C GLY A 42 0.58 18.30 18.01
N ARG A 43 1.41 18.60 17.02
CA ARG A 43 1.25 19.77 16.14
C ARG A 43 1.04 19.34 14.70
N ALA A 44 0.04 19.92 14.04
CA ALA A 44 -0.13 19.76 12.60
C ALA A 44 1.01 20.47 11.85
N LEU A 45 1.68 19.73 10.97
CA LEU A 45 2.77 20.24 10.13
C LEU A 45 2.30 20.58 8.73
N ALA A 46 1.53 19.69 8.09
CA ALA A 46 1.09 19.85 6.72
C ALA A 46 -0.14 19.02 6.40
N SER A 47 -0.91 19.44 5.39
CA SER A 47 -1.91 18.61 4.73
C SER A 47 -1.35 18.15 3.38
N ILE A 48 -1.53 16.87 3.06
CA ILE A 48 -0.99 16.22 1.85
C ILE A 48 -2.12 15.55 1.09
N GLN A 49 -2.18 15.77 -0.23
CA GLN A 49 -3.05 15.06 -1.16
C GLN A 49 -2.20 14.15 -2.03
N LEU A 50 -2.29 12.83 -1.86
CA LEU A 50 -1.52 11.92 -2.72
C LEU A 50 -2.17 11.74 -4.09
N ALA A 51 -1.31 11.55 -5.09
CA ALA A 51 -1.72 11.13 -6.44
C ALA A 51 -1.77 9.59 -6.60
N VAL A 52 -1.43 8.84 -5.55
CA VAL A 52 -1.47 7.36 -5.53
C VAL A 52 -2.54 6.87 -4.56
N PRO A 53 -3.36 5.86 -4.93
CA PRO A 53 -4.45 5.38 -4.10
C PRO A 53 -3.98 4.44 -2.99
N GLY A 54 -4.83 4.27 -1.98
CA GLY A 54 -4.70 3.24 -0.94
C GLY A 54 -4.16 3.76 0.39
N GLU A 55 -4.73 3.23 1.46
CA GLU A 55 -4.38 3.59 2.84
C GLU A 55 -2.92 3.28 3.20
N HIS A 56 -2.37 2.19 2.63
CA HIS A 56 -0.97 1.83 2.83
C HIS A 56 -0.01 2.91 2.29
N ASN A 57 -0.42 3.68 1.27
CA ASN A 57 0.39 4.79 0.75
C ASN A 57 0.39 6.01 1.68
N ILE A 58 -0.62 6.17 2.54
CA ILE A 58 -0.57 7.15 3.63
C ILE A 58 0.61 6.83 4.57
N LEU A 59 0.74 5.57 5.00
CA LEU A 59 1.85 5.16 5.87
C LEU A 59 3.21 5.24 5.19
N ASN A 60 3.31 4.87 3.90
CA ASN A 60 4.54 5.00 3.13
C ASN A 60 4.98 6.47 3.02
N SER A 61 4.02 7.36 2.72
CA SER A 61 4.28 8.80 2.64
C SER A 61 4.64 9.40 3.99
N LEU A 62 3.96 8.98 5.06
CA LEU A 62 4.27 9.42 6.42
C LEU A 62 5.68 8.99 6.84
N ALA A 63 6.10 7.76 6.51
CA ALA A 63 7.46 7.29 6.77
C ALA A 63 8.50 8.13 6.02
N SER A 64 8.26 8.40 4.73
CA SER A 64 9.13 9.26 3.91
C SER A 64 9.19 10.68 4.46
N PHE A 65 8.02 11.25 4.81
CA PHE A 65 7.92 12.57 5.43
C PHE A 65 8.74 12.65 6.70
N ALA A 66 8.55 11.69 7.63
CA ALA A 66 9.26 11.66 8.90
C ALA A 66 10.78 11.60 8.71
N CYS A 67 11.26 10.74 7.81
CA CYS A 67 12.69 10.64 7.51
C CYS A 67 13.26 11.97 6.95
N CYS A 68 12.60 12.57 5.97
CA CYS A 68 13.07 13.82 5.35
C CYS A 68 13.03 15.00 6.33
N HIS A 69 11.95 15.12 7.10
CA HIS A 69 11.79 16.16 8.10
C HIS A 69 12.87 16.07 9.20
N MET A 70 13.19 14.87 9.65
CA MET A 70 14.28 14.66 10.62
C MET A 70 15.67 15.02 10.06
N LEU A 71 15.87 14.89 8.76
CA LEU A 71 17.09 15.29 8.07
C LEU A 71 17.15 16.80 7.78
N GLY A 72 16.13 17.55 8.20
CA GLY A 72 16.07 19.02 8.05
C GLY A 72 15.63 19.49 6.66
N VAL A 73 14.95 18.63 5.89
CA VAL A 73 14.32 19.06 4.63
C VAL A 73 13.10 19.91 4.94
N ASP A 74 12.91 21.00 4.22
CA ASP A 74 11.78 21.90 4.39
C ASP A 74 10.44 21.18 4.13
N VAL A 75 9.47 21.46 4.98
CA VAL A 75 8.14 20.81 4.92
C VAL A 75 7.46 21.02 3.57
N GLU A 76 7.58 22.22 2.99
CA GLU A 76 7.00 22.56 1.70
C GLU A 76 7.58 21.69 0.56
N ASP A 77 8.89 21.45 0.57
CA ASP A 77 9.55 20.59 -0.42
C ASP A 77 9.13 19.13 -0.28
N ILE A 78 9.00 18.64 0.96
CA ILE A 78 8.51 17.27 1.23
C ILE A 78 7.08 17.11 0.69
N VAL A 79 6.19 18.04 1.04
CA VAL A 79 4.78 18.03 0.61
C VAL A 79 4.69 18.04 -0.92
N SER A 80 5.34 19.02 -1.56
CA SER A 80 5.35 19.15 -3.02
C SER A 80 5.83 17.88 -3.72
N THR A 81 6.87 17.23 -3.19
CA THR A 81 7.40 15.98 -3.74
C THR A 81 6.41 14.82 -3.59
N LEU A 82 5.78 14.67 -2.43
CA LEU A 82 4.81 13.61 -2.16
C LEU A 82 3.53 13.77 -2.98
N GLU A 83 3.03 14.98 -3.16
CA GLU A 83 1.83 15.26 -3.97
C GLU A 83 2.05 15.01 -5.47
N ASN A 84 3.27 15.25 -5.97
CA ASN A 84 3.64 15.00 -7.35
C ASN A 84 4.10 13.57 -7.63
N PHE A 85 4.23 12.73 -6.58
CA PHE A 85 4.62 11.34 -6.74
C PHE A 85 3.49 10.52 -7.37
N SER A 86 3.67 10.09 -8.61
CA SER A 86 2.68 9.36 -9.41
C SER A 86 2.74 7.84 -9.25
N GLY A 87 3.54 7.35 -8.30
CA GLY A 87 3.72 5.91 -8.05
C GLY A 87 4.96 5.32 -8.72
N THR A 88 5.16 4.03 -8.47
CA THR A 88 6.20 3.22 -9.11
C THR A 88 5.58 2.21 -10.04
N GLN A 89 6.34 1.78 -11.05
CA GLN A 89 5.88 0.70 -11.93
C GLN A 89 5.50 -0.54 -11.12
N ARG A 90 4.41 -1.20 -11.53
CA ARG A 90 3.87 -2.39 -10.87
C ARG A 90 3.50 -2.20 -9.39
N ARG A 91 3.08 -0.99 -8.98
CA ARG A 91 2.49 -0.68 -7.66
C ARG A 91 1.21 0.11 -7.88
N PHE A 92 0.09 -0.59 -7.97
CA PHE A 92 -1.21 -0.06 -8.39
C PHE A 92 -1.11 0.74 -9.69
N ASP A 93 -0.33 0.23 -10.64
CA ASP A 93 0.06 0.90 -11.87
C ASP A 93 -1.05 0.79 -12.92
N ILE A 94 -1.70 1.89 -13.24
CA ILE A 94 -2.78 1.94 -14.24
C ILE A 94 -2.16 1.87 -15.62
N LYS A 95 -2.22 0.69 -16.25
CA LYS A 95 -1.68 0.45 -17.59
C LYS A 95 -2.51 1.03 -18.72
N GLY A 96 -3.77 1.32 -18.43
CA GLY A 96 -4.68 1.89 -19.42
C GLY A 96 -6.11 1.41 -19.27
N GLN A 97 -6.87 1.64 -20.32
CA GLN A 97 -8.26 1.27 -20.42
C GLN A 97 -8.55 0.62 -21.78
N THR A 98 -9.33 -0.45 -21.76
CA THR A 98 -9.78 -1.11 -22.99
C THR A 98 -10.86 -0.27 -23.71
N ALA A 99 -11.16 -0.57 -24.98
CA ALA A 99 -12.15 0.15 -25.76
C ALA A 99 -13.57 0.10 -25.14
N ASP A 100 -13.88 -0.94 -24.37
CA ASP A 100 -15.14 -1.14 -23.65
C ASP A 100 -15.12 -0.58 -22.20
N GLY A 101 -14.10 0.22 -21.88
CA GLY A 101 -14.03 0.99 -20.62
C GLY A 101 -13.43 0.26 -19.42
N ARG A 102 -12.88 -0.96 -19.56
CA ARG A 102 -12.24 -1.69 -18.45
C ARG A 102 -10.87 -1.11 -18.16
N LYS A 103 -10.62 -0.77 -16.91
CA LYS A 103 -9.29 -0.35 -16.43
C LYS A 103 -8.41 -1.57 -16.19
N ILE A 104 -7.16 -1.50 -16.64
CA ILE A 104 -6.13 -2.51 -16.39
C ILE A 104 -5.14 -1.95 -15.39
N ILE A 105 -4.97 -2.64 -14.27
CA ILE A 105 -4.07 -2.26 -13.19
C ILE A 105 -3.07 -3.38 -13.00
N ASP A 106 -1.78 -3.06 -12.96
CA ASP A 106 -0.68 -3.98 -12.68
C ASP A 106 -0.12 -3.72 -11.29
N ASP A 107 -0.07 -4.76 -10.46
CA ASP A 107 0.49 -4.68 -9.11
C ASP A 107 1.45 -5.86 -8.86
N TYR A 108 2.55 -5.60 -8.17
CA TYR A 108 3.54 -6.62 -7.83
C TYR A 108 3.20 -7.38 -6.55
N ALA A 109 2.01 -7.18 -5.99
CA ALA A 109 1.54 -7.85 -4.78
C ALA A 109 1.71 -9.38 -4.91
N HIS A 110 2.46 -9.95 -3.99
CA HIS A 110 2.78 -11.38 -3.97
C HIS A 110 2.73 -11.96 -2.55
N HIS A 111 2.27 -11.18 -1.59
CA HIS A 111 2.00 -11.59 -0.21
C HIS A 111 0.52 -11.33 0.11
N PRO A 112 -0.18 -12.15 0.91
CA PRO A 112 -1.60 -11.98 1.24
C PRO A 112 -1.96 -10.57 1.72
N THR A 113 -1.10 -9.96 2.55
CA THR A 113 -1.29 -8.59 3.05
C THR A 113 -1.27 -7.55 1.92
N GLU A 114 -0.37 -7.72 0.95
CA GLU A 114 -0.27 -6.82 -0.21
C GLU A 114 -1.51 -6.96 -1.11
N ILE A 115 -1.96 -8.20 -1.38
CA ILE A 115 -3.17 -8.46 -2.17
C ILE A 115 -4.39 -7.79 -1.53
N LYS A 116 -4.57 -7.96 -0.21
CA LYS A 116 -5.65 -7.30 0.54
C LYS A 116 -5.59 -5.78 0.40
N ALA A 117 -4.40 -5.18 0.54
CA ALA A 117 -4.21 -3.75 0.44
C ALA A 117 -4.52 -3.22 -0.98
N THR A 118 -4.05 -3.92 -2.01
CA THR A 118 -4.30 -3.58 -3.42
C THR A 118 -5.79 -3.66 -3.76
N LEU A 119 -6.46 -4.75 -3.38
CA LEU A 119 -7.90 -4.91 -3.62
C LEU A 119 -8.73 -3.90 -2.82
N ALA A 120 -8.36 -3.61 -1.56
CA ALA A 120 -9.01 -2.57 -0.76
C ALA A 120 -8.85 -1.16 -1.36
N ALA A 121 -7.74 -0.89 -2.04
CA ALA A 121 -7.58 0.35 -2.80
C ALA A 121 -8.45 0.35 -4.07
N ALA A 122 -8.52 -0.78 -4.78
CA ALA A 122 -9.28 -0.92 -6.02
C ALA A 122 -10.79 -0.72 -5.82
N VAL A 123 -11.38 -1.25 -4.73
CA VAL A 123 -12.81 -1.06 -4.44
C VAL A 123 -13.19 0.41 -4.20
N LYS A 124 -12.25 1.27 -3.83
CA LYS A 124 -12.51 2.71 -3.63
C LYS A 124 -12.60 3.50 -4.95
N ILE A 125 -12.20 2.88 -6.06
CA ILE A 125 -12.35 3.46 -7.40
C ILE A 125 -13.72 3.05 -7.96
N PRO A 126 -14.49 3.97 -8.55
CA PRO A 126 -15.78 3.62 -9.18
C PRO A 126 -15.62 2.50 -10.22
N HIS A 127 -16.35 1.41 -10.03
CA HIS A 127 -16.33 0.23 -10.89
C HIS A 127 -17.66 -0.54 -10.81
N ASN A 128 -17.95 -1.38 -11.81
CA ASN A 128 -19.10 -2.27 -11.83
C ASN A 128 -18.75 -3.67 -11.31
N SER A 129 -17.53 -4.13 -11.60
CA SER A 129 -17.03 -5.43 -11.18
C SER A 129 -15.50 -5.40 -11.11
N LEU A 130 -14.94 -5.95 -10.02
CA LEU A 130 -13.50 -6.06 -9.78
C LEU A 130 -13.03 -7.48 -10.01
N TRP A 131 -12.21 -7.68 -11.03
CA TRP A 131 -11.57 -8.95 -11.34
C TRP A 131 -10.12 -8.93 -10.90
N CYS A 132 -9.70 -9.99 -10.20
CA CYS A 132 -8.31 -10.19 -9.82
C CYS A 132 -7.73 -11.38 -10.59
N LEU A 133 -6.71 -11.12 -11.41
CA LEU A 133 -5.88 -12.16 -11.99
C LEU A 133 -4.62 -12.29 -11.12
N PHE A 134 -4.42 -13.43 -10.48
CA PHE A 134 -3.31 -13.65 -9.56
C PHE A 134 -2.47 -14.87 -9.97
N GLN A 135 -1.17 -14.67 -10.01
CA GLN A 135 -0.19 -15.73 -10.15
C GLN A 135 0.59 -15.89 -8.85
N PRO A 136 0.42 -16.99 -8.12
CA PRO A 136 1.22 -17.25 -6.93
C PRO A 136 2.71 -17.36 -7.26
N HIS A 137 3.56 -16.86 -6.38
CA HIS A 137 5.01 -16.87 -6.58
C HIS A 137 5.66 -17.76 -5.53
N THR A 138 6.31 -18.83 -6.02
CA THR A 138 6.97 -19.95 -5.34
C THR A 138 6.03 -20.92 -4.63
N TYR A 139 6.41 -22.20 -4.66
CA TYR A 139 5.66 -23.27 -4.01
C TYR A 139 5.70 -23.16 -2.48
N THR A 140 6.90 -22.89 -1.93
CA THR A 140 7.11 -22.79 -0.49
C THR A 140 6.28 -21.68 0.14
N ARG A 141 6.23 -20.49 -0.46
CA ARG A 141 5.41 -19.38 0.03
C ARG A 141 3.92 -19.70 -0.10
N THR A 142 3.51 -20.24 -1.23
CA THR A 142 2.11 -20.56 -1.47
C THR A 142 1.61 -21.58 -0.44
N LEU A 143 2.39 -22.60 -0.14
CA LEU A 143 2.05 -23.58 0.87
C LEU A 143 2.02 -23.00 2.29
N ALA A 144 3.07 -22.26 2.66
CA ALA A 144 3.20 -21.69 4.00
C ALA A 144 2.11 -20.65 4.34
N LEU A 145 1.54 -19.97 3.33
CA LEU A 145 0.55 -18.91 3.50
C LEU A 145 -0.80 -19.28 2.85
N PHE A 146 -1.07 -20.56 2.59
CA PHE A 146 -2.22 -21.01 1.82
C PHE A 146 -3.54 -20.43 2.30
N ASP A 147 -3.86 -20.59 3.58
CA ASP A 147 -5.11 -20.08 4.18
C ASP A 147 -5.19 -18.54 4.12
N GLN A 148 -4.05 -17.87 4.27
CA GLN A 148 -3.99 -16.42 4.19
C GLN A 148 -4.21 -15.94 2.75
N PHE A 149 -3.68 -16.66 1.75
CA PHE A 149 -3.97 -16.39 0.34
C PHE A 149 -5.45 -16.61 0.05
N ALA A 150 -6.03 -17.73 0.47
CA ALA A 150 -7.46 -18.00 0.28
C ALA A 150 -8.35 -16.88 0.83
N ALA A 151 -8.00 -16.30 1.97
CA ALA A 151 -8.71 -15.19 2.61
C ALA A 151 -8.31 -13.79 2.10
N SER A 152 -7.45 -13.67 1.08
CA SER A 152 -6.95 -12.35 0.63
C SER A 152 -7.77 -11.71 -0.50
N PHE A 153 -8.71 -12.44 -1.09
CA PHE A 153 -9.44 -12.01 -2.29
C PHE A 153 -10.88 -11.55 -2.01
N GLU A 154 -11.26 -11.35 -0.75
CA GLU A 154 -12.65 -11.01 -0.34
C GLU A 154 -13.22 -9.76 -1.05
N ASN A 155 -12.37 -8.83 -1.42
CA ASN A 155 -12.77 -7.60 -2.12
C ASN A 155 -12.88 -7.75 -3.65
N ALA A 156 -12.58 -8.91 -4.22
CA ALA A 156 -12.72 -9.16 -5.64
C ALA A 156 -14.04 -9.89 -5.94
N ASP A 157 -14.79 -9.42 -6.94
CA ASP A 157 -16.00 -10.12 -7.41
C ASP A 157 -15.65 -11.42 -8.13
N LYS A 158 -14.49 -11.45 -8.79
CA LYS A 158 -13.98 -12.64 -9.49
C LYS A 158 -12.48 -12.76 -9.35
N VAL A 159 -12.04 -14.00 -9.11
CA VAL A 159 -10.62 -14.34 -9.01
C VAL A 159 -10.27 -15.36 -10.08
N VAL A 160 -9.22 -15.07 -10.84
CA VAL A 160 -8.61 -16.00 -11.80
C VAL A 160 -7.21 -16.33 -11.30
N LEU A 161 -6.96 -17.60 -11.02
CA LEU A 161 -5.66 -18.08 -10.56
C LEU A 161 -4.88 -18.69 -11.73
N ALA A 162 -3.67 -18.20 -11.94
CA ALA A 162 -2.72 -18.84 -12.82
C ALA A 162 -1.91 -19.90 -12.06
N GLU A 163 -1.19 -20.74 -12.79
CA GLU A 163 -0.27 -21.71 -12.19
C GLU A 163 0.83 -20.99 -11.39
N ILE A 164 1.33 -21.68 -10.36
CA ILE A 164 2.39 -21.14 -9.49
C ILE A 164 3.64 -20.87 -10.32
N TYR A 165 4.15 -19.66 -10.28
CA TYR A 165 5.45 -19.33 -10.83
C TYR A 165 6.54 -19.87 -9.89
N ALA A 166 7.20 -20.92 -10.33
CA ALA A 166 8.18 -21.67 -9.52
C ALA A 166 9.45 -20.86 -9.18
N ALA A 167 9.81 -19.87 -10.00
CA ALA A 167 11.09 -19.16 -9.93
C ALA A 167 12.29 -20.14 -9.94
N ARG A 168 12.94 -20.34 -8.80
CA ARG A 168 14.08 -21.27 -8.65
C ARG A 168 13.73 -22.55 -7.90
N GLU A 169 12.46 -22.74 -7.53
CA GLU A 169 12.00 -23.90 -6.78
C GLU A 169 11.62 -25.04 -7.73
N GLN A 170 11.81 -26.27 -7.27
CA GLN A 170 11.23 -27.45 -7.91
C GLN A 170 9.92 -27.81 -7.18
N ASN A 171 8.91 -28.24 -7.94
CA ASN A 171 7.68 -28.73 -7.32
C ASN A 171 7.95 -30.09 -6.67
N VAL A 172 8.10 -30.09 -5.35
CA VAL A 172 8.27 -31.30 -4.53
C VAL A 172 6.98 -31.67 -3.79
N TYR A 173 5.89 -30.96 -4.02
CA TYR A 173 4.61 -31.07 -3.35
C TYR A 173 3.57 -31.62 -4.35
N ASN A 174 3.69 -32.85 -4.75
CA ASN A 174 2.67 -33.53 -5.60
C ASN A 174 1.40 -33.82 -4.84
#